data_3f3e36769dcbcca85e83e2d759cc28ec
#
_entry.id   3f3e36769dcbcca85e83e2d759cc28ec
#
_cell.length_a   1.000
_cell.length_b   1.000
_cell.length_c   1.000
_cell.angle_alpha   90.00
_cell.angle_beta   90.00
_cell.angle_gamma   90.00
#
_symmetry.space_group_name_H-M   'P 1'
#
loop_
_entity.id
_entity.type
_entity.pdbx_description
1 polymer ?
#
loop_
_entity_poly.entity_id
_entity_poly.type
_entity_poly.pdbx_seq_one_letter_code
_entity_poly.pdbx_strand_id
1 'polypeptide(L)'
;MNTEEKNDWKKYLIVFFITLFVFVTAFYVSGNMNEKKLEEIRSIEDTISIDILSLETQFDLFEELSCESITDSILSKELNELATKIEYGEKNFDSLGDELFTLKKYYSLLQIKDFLLMQKASERCNLNIESIIYFYGREDCKDCQKQGYVLTDIRQDYPELRVYSLDYFLDLSA
;
A
#
# COMPACT_ATOMS: atom_id res chain seq x y z
N MET A 1 -47.92 34.27 37.45
CA MET A 1 -47.49 32.91 37.07
C MET A 1 -47.44 32.87 35.53
N ASN A 2 -46.32 32.71 34.85
CA ASN A 2 -46.14 32.37 33.43
C ASN A 2 -45.09 33.13 32.62
N THR A 3 -44.24 33.95 33.22
CA THR A 3 -43.14 34.58 32.48
C THR A 3 -41.79 33.86 32.62
N GLU A 4 -41.58 33.13 33.70
CA GLU A 4 -40.34 32.36 33.94
C GLU A 4 -40.32 31.04 33.15
N GLU A 5 -41.41 30.29 33.09
CA GLU A 5 -41.52 29.04 32.31
C GLU A 5 -41.28 29.21 30.83
N LYS A 6 -41.68 30.34 30.25
CA LYS A 6 -41.50 30.67 28.85
C LYS A 6 -40.05 31.00 28.48
N ASN A 7 -39.27 31.42 29.48
CA ASN A 7 -37.85 31.76 29.30
C ASN A 7 -36.96 30.51 29.37
N ASP A 8 -37.33 29.54 30.16
CA ASP A 8 -36.59 28.30 30.28
C ASP A 8 -36.72 27.42 29.03
N TRP A 9 -37.89 27.36 28.40
CA TRP A 9 -38.10 26.63 27.15
C TRP A 9 -37.24 27.20 26.00
N LYS A 10 -37.07 28.51 25.95
CA LYS A 10 -36.17 29.13 24.96
C LYS A 10 -34.70 28.70 25.15
N LYS A 11 -34.26 28.55 26.39
CA LYS A 11 -32.91 28.07 26.70
C LYS A 11 -32.71 26.63 26.21
N TYR A 12 -33.65 25.74 26.41
CA TYR A 12 -33.60 24.36 25.92
C TYR A 12 -33.65 24.29 24.41
N LEU A 13 -34.43 25.12 23.74
CA LEU A 13 -34.43 25.24 22.29
C LEU A 13 -33.08 25.67 21.73
N ILE A 14 -32.45 26.68 22.30
CA ILE A 14 -31.13 27.16 21.88
C ILE A 14 -30.08 26.04 22.05
N VAL A 15 -30.07 25.38 23.19
CA VAL A 15 -29.15 24.25 23.43
C VAL A 15 -29.39 23.14 22.41
N PHE A 16 -30.64 22.79 22.12
CA PHE A 16 -31.00 21.78 21.13
C PHE A 16 -30.47 22.15 19.72
N PHE A 17 -30.63 23.39 19.30
CA PHE A 17 -30.12 23.83 17.97
C PHE A 17 -28.61 23.86 17.91
N ILE A 18 -27.93 24.23 18.99
CA ILE A 18 -26.46 24.19 19.05
C ILE A 18 -25.94 22.76 18.95
N THR A 19 -26.53 21.84 19.74
CA THR A 19 -26.13 20.41 19.68
C THR A 19 -26.44 19.79 18.33
N LEU A 20 -27.60 20.09 17.74
CA LEU A 20 -27.95 19.64 16.39
C LEU A 20 -26.95 20.15 15.33
N PHE A 21 -26.58 21.42 15.42
CA PHE A 21 -25.62 22.02 14.50
C PHE A 21 -24.24 21.35 14.62
N VAL A 22 -23.75 21.09 15.82
CA VAL A 22 -22.48 20.38 16.05
C VAL A 22 -22.57 18.95 15.48
N PHE A 23 -23.68 18.25 15.68
CA PHE A 23 -23.88 16.91 15.14
C PHE A 23 -23.87 16.88 13.61
N VAL A 24 -24.60 17.81 12.97
CA VAL A 24 -24.68 17.92 11.51
C VAL A 24 -23.32 18.25 10.91
N THR A 25 -22.57 19.19 11.52
CA THR A 25 -21.22 19.54 11.03
C THR A 25 -20.24 18.38 11.21
N ALA A 26 -20.28 17.67 12.33
CA ALA A 26 -19.44 16.49 12.55
C ALA A 26 -19.75 15.37 11.55
N PHE A 27 -21.03 15.13 11.24
CA PHE A 27 -21.47 14.14 10.28
C PHE A 27 -21.03 14.50 8.84
N TYR A 28 -21.16 15.77 8.47
CA TYR A 28 -20.73 16.28 7.17
C TYR A 28 -19.21 16.19 6.96
N VAL A 29 -18.45 16.58 7.96
CA VAL A 29 -16.98 16.48 7.92
C VAL A 29 -16.51 15.03 7.85
N SER A 30 -17.13 14.14 8.64
CA SER A 30 -16.81 12.71 8.64
C SER A 30 -17.10 12.06 7.29
N GLY A 31 -18.24 12.37 6.65
CA GLY A 31 -18.60 11.85 5.33
C GLY A 31 -17.61 12.28 4.24
N ASN A 32 -17.30 13.57 4.17
CA ASN A 32 -16.38 14.11 3.16
C ASN A 32 -14.94 13.59 3.29
N MET A 33 -14.48 13.32 4.50
CA MET A 33 -13.15 12.75 4.71
C MET A 33 -13.06 11.30 4.27
N ASN A 34 -14.16 10.55 4.39
CA ASN A 34 -14.19 9.13 4.00
C ASN A 34 -14.23 8.96 2.48
N GLU A 35 -14.98 9.81 1.75
CA GLU A 35 -15.04 9.78 0.28
C GLU A 35 -13.66 10.05 -0.36
N LYS A 36 -12.93 11.04 0.11
CA LYS A 36 -11.60 11.35 -0.42
C LYS A 36 -10.60 10.21 -0.23
N LYS A 37 -10.68 9.50 0.88
CA LYS A 37 -9.83 8.35 1.17
C LYS A 37 -10.14 7.18 0.22
N LEU A 38 -11.43 6.93 -0.05
CA LEU A 38 -11.87 5.90 -0.99
C LEU A 38 -11.46 6.22 -2.44
N GLU A 39 -11.53 7.49 -2.86
CA GLU A 39 -11.06 7.90 -4.18
C GLU A 39 -9.56 7.71 -4.36
N GLU A 40 -8.77 8.02 -3.34
CA GLU A 40 -7.32 7.82 -3.36
C GLU A 40 -6.94 6.34 -3.53
N ILE A 41 -7.66 5.43 -2.86
CA ILE A 41 -7.42 3.99 -2.96
C ILE A 41 -7.87 3.43 -4.31
N ARG A 42 -9.04 3.83 -4.82
CA ARG A 42 -9.48 3.42 -6.16
C ARG A 42 -8.50 3.89 -7.25
N SER A 43 -7.97 5.09 -7.11
CA SER A 43 -6.91 5.60 -7.99
C SER A 43 -5.64 4.72 -7.93
N ILE A 44 -5.33 4.15 -6.77
CA ILE A 44 -4.22 3.21 -6.60
C ILE A 44 -4.53 1.86 -7.28
N GLU A 45 -5.74 1.33 -7.11
CA GLU A 45 -6.18 0.07 -7.76
C GLU A 45 -6.15 0.18 -9.29
N ASP A 46 -6.66 1.27 -9.85
CA ASP A 46 -6.65 1.51 -11.29
C ASP A 46 -5.22 1.61 -11.83
N THR A 47 -4.34 2.30 -11.12
CA THR A 47 -2.91 2.39 -11.47
C THR A 47 -2.24 1.03 -11.44
N ILE A 48 -2.50 0.23 -10.39
CA ILE A 48 -1.94 -1.12 -10.27
C ILE A 48 -2.41 -2.03 -11.41
N SER A 49 -3.66 -1.95 -11.83
CA SER A 49 -4.18 -2.76 -12.93
C SER A 49 -3.47 -2.45 -14.25
N ILE A 50 -3.18 -1.16 -14.51
CA ILE A 50 -2.40 -0.71 -15.66
C ILE A 50 -0.95 -1.18 -15.55
N ASP A 51 -0.36 -1.07 -14.36
CA ASP A 51 1.01 -1.48 -14.10
C ASP A 51 1.18 -2.99 -14.28
N ILE A 52 0.24 -3.80 -13.82
CA ILE A 52 0.24 -5.27 -14.06
C ILE A 52 0.21 -5.58 -15.56
N LEU A 53 -0.68 -4.92 -16.32
CA LEU A 53 -0.74 -5.12 -17.78
C LEU A 53 0.55 -4.68 -18.48
N SER A 54 1.12 -3.57 -18.03
CA SER A 54 2.43 -3.08 -18.50
C SER A 54 3.53 -4.11 -18.23
N LEU A 55 3.53 -4.69 -17.04
CA LEU A 55 4.49 -5.71 -16.64
C LEU A 55 4.33 -7.02 -17.43
N GLU A 56 3.10 -7.46 -17.69
CA GLU A 56 2.85 -8.61 -18.56
C GLU A 56 3.39 -8.36 -19.97
N THR A 57 3.13 -7.17 -20.51
CA THR A 57 3.67 -6.77 -21.82
C THR A 57 5.21 -6.70 -21.81
N GLN A 58 5.80 -6.20 -20.72
CA GLN A 58 7.28 -6.18 -20.58
C GLN A 58 7.85 -7.60 -20.45
N PHE A 59 7.15 -8.52 -19.80
CA PHE A 59 7.53 -9.93 -19.73
C PHE A 59 7.58 -10.58 -21.11
N ASP A 60 6.58 -10.31 -21.94
CA ASP A 60 6.50 -10.83 -23.30
C ASP A 60 7.59 -10.19 -24.19
N LEU A 61 7.87 -8.91 -24.00
CA LEU A 61 8.94 -8.19 -24.70
C LEU A 61 10.34 -8.57 -24.18
N PHE A 62 10.44 -9.15 -22.99
CA PHE A 62 11.72 -9.51 -22.38
C PHE A 62 12.57 -10.45 -23.26
N GLU A 63 11.92 -11.32 -24.03
CA GLU A 63 12.61 -12.19 -24.97
C GLU A 63 13.32 -11.40 -26.08
N GLU A 64 12.89 -10.17 -26.38
CA GLU A 64 13.41 -9.30 -27.43
C GLU A 64 14.30 -8.16 -26.88
N LEU A 65 14.25 -7.86 -25.56
CA LEU A 65 15.02 -6.78 -24.96
C LEU A 65 16.52 -7.08 -24.90
N SER A 66 17.33 -6.06 -25.08
CA SER A 66 18.77 -6.14 -24.85
C SER A 66 19.10 -6.23 -23.36
N CYS A 67 20.17 -6.95 -23.03
CA CYS A 67 20.57 -7.15 -21.63
C CYS A 67 20.90 -5.85 -20.86
N GLU A 68 21.27 -4.78 -21.57
CA GLU A 68 21.55 -3.46 -20.99
C GLU A 68 20.30 -2.78 -20.40
N SER A 69 19.12 -3.03 -20.96
CA SER A 69 17.87 -2.41 -20.53
C SER A 69 17.22 -3.11 -19.32
N ILE A 70 17.74 -4.25 -18.91
CA ILE A 70 17.14 -5.08 -17.85
C ILE A 70 17.55 -4.62 -16.46
N THR A 71 18.73 -4.06 -16.30
CA THR A 71 19.29 -3.63 -15.00
C THR A 71 18.52 -2.47 -14.36
N ASP A 72 17.93 -1.59 -15.17
CA ASP A 72 17.13 -0.44 -14.72
C ASP A 72 15.63 -0.70 -14.92
N SER A 73 15.14 -1.85 -14.46
CA SER A 73 13.74 -2.22 -14.71
C SER A 73 12.77 -1.20 -14.10
N ILE A 74 11.84 -0.74 -14.92
CA ILE A 74 10.71 0.11 -14.52
C ILE A 74 9.99 -0.49 -13.31
N LEU A 75 9.92 -1.82 -13.26
CA LEU A 75 9.32 -2.59 -12.19
C LEU A 75 9.92 -2.30 -10.81
N SER A 76 11.23 -2.12 -10.70
CA SER A 76 11.86 -1.80 -9.41
C SER A 76 11.42 -0.43 -8.87
N LYS A 77 11.16 0.52 -9.76
CA LYS A 77 10.63 1.84 -9.39
C LYS A 77 9.18 1.74 -8.93
N GLU A 78 8.34 1.04 -9.67
CA GLU A 78 6.94 0.80 -9.35
C GLU A 78 6.78 0.05 -8.03
N LEU A 79 7.60 -0.97 -7.77
CA LEU A 79 7.63 -1.67 -6.49
C LEU A 79 7.98 -0.73 -5.33
N ASN A 80 8.92 0.17 -5.48
CA ASN A 80 9.29 1.13 -4.45
C ASN A 80 8.16 2.15 -4.18
N GLU A 81 7.50 2.64 -5.22
CA GLU A 81 6.36 3.56 -5.09
C GLU A 81 5.20 2.87 -4.38
N LEU A 82 4.90 1.63 -4.74
CA LEU A 82 3.84 0.85 -4.12
C LEU A 82 4.15 0.52 -2.66
N ALA A 83 5.40 0.14 -2.35
CA ALA A 83 5.85 -0.08 -0.98
C ALA A 83 5.62 1.17 -0.10
N THR A 84 5.96 2.35 -0.62
CA THR A 84 5.75 3.63 0.08
C THR A 84 4.27 3.91 0.33
N LYS A 85 3.41 3.63 -0.64
CA LYS A 85 1.95 3.79 -0.50
C LYS A 85 1.36 2.84 0.54
N ILE A 86 1.82 1.58 0.57
CA ILE A 86 1.42 0.58 1.57
C ILE A 86 1.85 1.04 2.97
N GLU A 87 3.10 1.45 3.13
CA GLU A 87 3.63 1.94 4.41
C GLU A 87 2.86 3.16 4.92
N TYR A 88 2.50 4.08 4.02
CA TYR A 88 1.67 5.22 4.35
C TYR A 88 0.26 4.79 4.79
N GLY A 89 -0.34 3.82 4.09
CA GLY A 89 -1.64 3.25 4.43
C GLY A 89 -1.64 2.61 5.81
N GLU A 90 -0.62 1.80 6.12
CA GLU A 90 -0.48 1.13 7.43
C GLU A 90 -0.35 2.12 8.60
N LYS A 91 0.35 3.23 8.40
CA LYS A 91 0.57 4.22 9.46
C LYS A 91 -0.62 5.14 9.73
N ASN A 92 -1.47 5.36 8.73
CA ASN A 92 -2.47 6.42 8.79
C ASN A 92 -3.93 5.94 8.80
N PHE A 93 -4.18 4.66 8.49
CA PHE A 93 -5.54 4.19 8.25
C PHE A 93 -5.83 2.83 8.88
N ASP A 94 -6.22 2.82 10.16
CA ASP A 94 -6.68 1.60 10.84
C ASP A 94 -7.99 1.02 10.25
N SER A 95 -8.76 1.81 9.49
CA SER A 95 -10.08 1.44 8.96
C SER A 95 -10.08 0.86 7.54
N LEU A 96 -8.92 0.77 6.88
CA LEU A 96 -8.76 0.35 5.49
C LEU A 96 -8.34 -1.13 5.34
N GLY A 97 -8.79 -1.98 6.26
CA GLY A 97 -8.34 -3.37 6.35
C GLY A 97 -8.37 -4.15 5.04
N ASP A 98 -9.50 -4.15 4.33
CA ASP A 98 -9.67 -4.99 3.12
C ASP A 98 -8.96 -4.41 1.89
N GLU A 99 -9.01 -3.09 1.69
CA GLU A 99 -8.34 -2.43 0.57
C GLU A 99 -6.82 -2.50 0.72
N LEU A 100 -6.31 -2.23 1.92
CA LEU A 100 -4.88 -2.35 2.21
C LEU A 100 -4.40 -3.81 2.07
N PHE A 101 -5.24 -4.77 2.45
CA PHE A 101 -4.96 -6.19 2.27
C PHE A 101 -4.85 -6.57 0.79
N THR A 102 -5.77 -6.09 -0.03
CA THR A 102 -5.74 -6.27 -1.49
C THR A 102 -4.48 -5.67 -2.10
N LEU A 103 -4.13 -4.46 -1.71
CA LEU A 103 -2.91 -3.78 -2.16
C LEU A 103 -1.64 -4.57 -1.82
N LYS A 104 -1.58 -5.17 -0.62
CA LYS A 104 -0.48 -6.06 -0.22
C LYS A 104 -0.40 -7.34 -1.06
N LYS A 105 -1.55 -7.92 -1.44
CA LYS A 105 -1.57 -9.05 -2.37
C LYS A 105 -0.93 -8.69 -3.71
N TYR A 106 -1.36 -7.57 -4.30
CA TYR A 106 -0.77 -7.08 -5.55
C TYR A 106 0.74 -6.85 -5.42
N TYR A 107 1.17 -6.19 -4.36
CA TYR A 107 2.59 -5.94 -4.11
C TYR A 107 3.39 -7.24 -4.02
N SER A 108 2.88 -8.25 -3.32
CA SER A 108 3.53 -9.56 -3.22
C SER A 108 3.61 -10.27 -4.57
N LEU A 109 2.54 -10.22 -5.37
CA LEU A 109 2.54 -10.78 -6.73
C LEU A 109 3.54 -10.08 -7.64
N LEU A 110 3.65 -8.75 -7.55
CA LEU A 110 4.65 -7.98 -8.30
C LEU A 110 6.08 -8.32 -7.89
N GLN A 111 6.34 -8.51 -6.59
CA GLN A 111 7.64 -8.96 -6.11
C GLN A 111 8.01 -10.35 -6.66
N ILE A 112 7.06 -11.28 -6.69
CA ILE A 112 7.27 -12.62 -7.25
C ILE A 112 7.55 -12.52 -8.76
N LYS A 113 6.80 -11.70 -9.49
CA LYS A 113 7.05 -11.47 -10.92
C LYS A 113 8.44 -10.87 -11.17
N ASP A 114 8.85 -9.86 -10.39
CA ASP A 114 10.19 -9.28 -10.51
C ASP A 114 11.28 -10.31 -10.21
N PHE A 115 11.11 -11.12 -9.18
CA PHE A 115 12.06 -12.20 -8.86
C PHE A 115 12.22 -13.16 -10.03
N LEU A 116 11.13 -13.65 -10.62
CA LEU A 116 11.16 -14.57 -11.76
C LEU A 116 11.78 -13.92 -13.01
N LEU A 117 11.48 -12.64 -13.24
CA LEU A 117 12.05 -11.88 -14.34
C LEU A 117 13.57 -11.75 -14.18
N MET A 118 14.03 -11.39 -12.99
CA MET A 118 15.45 -11.22 -12.69
C MET A 118 16.22 -12.54 -12.75
N GLN A 119 15.59 -13.65 -12.34
CA GLN A 119 16.19 -14.98 -12.50
C GLN A 119 16.40 -15.32 -13.97
N LYS A 120 15.38 -15.13 -14.82
CA LYS A 120 15.51 -15.35 -16.27
C LYS A 120 16.53 -14.41 -16.91
N ALA A 121 16.59 -13.14 -16.46
CA ALA A 121 17.57 -12.16 -16.90
C ALA A 121 19.00 -12.60 -16.54
N SER A 122 19.22 -13.06 -15.34
CA SER A 122 20.50 -13.58 -14.87
C SER A 122 21.00 -14.72 -15.75
N GLU A 123 20.14 -15.69 -16.03
CA GLU A 123 20.47 -16.84 -16.88
C GLU A 123 20.77 -16.43 -18.33
N ARG A 124 19.95 -15.57 -18.92
CA ARG A 124 20.06 -15.16 -20.33
C ARG A 124 21.24 -14.23 -20.59
N CYS A 125 21.46 -13.28 -19.66
CA CYS A 125 22.44 -12.21 -19.83
C CYS A 125 23.76 -12.48 -19.07
N ASN A 126 23.85 -13.64 -18.43
CA ASN A 126 25.00 -14.00 -17.57
C ASN A 126 25.30 -12.91 -16.53
N LEU A 127 24.23 -12.37 -15.92
CA LEU A 127 24.33 -11.35 -14.88
C LEU A 127 24.42 -12.04 -13.51
N ASN A 128 25.26 -11.51 -12.63
CA ASN A 128 25.34 -11.98 -11.25
C ASN A 128 24.33 -11.18 -10.41
N ILE A 129 23.06 -11.62 -10.40
CA ILE A 129 21.99 -11.00 -9.61
C ILE A 129 21.79 -11.80 -8.34
N GLU A 130 22.14 -11.21 -7.20
CA GLU A 130 21.91 -11.82 -5.90
C GLU A 130 20.55 -11.39 -5.35
N SER A 131 19.83 -12.35 -4.76
CA SER A 131 18.47 -12.10 -4.24
C SER A 131 18.26 -12.73 -2.89
N ILE A 132 17.61 -12.01 -1.99
CA ILE A 132 17.13 -12.50 -0.70
C ILE A 132 15.62 -12.53 -0.72
N ILE A 133 15.02 -13.69 -0.45
CA ILE A 133 13.58 -13.81 -0.22
C ILE A 133 13.36 -13.90 1.28
N TYR A 134 12.67 -12.92 1.84
CA TYR A 134 12.39 -12.80 3.25
C TYR A 134 10.90 -13.01 3.51
N PHE A 135 10.57 -14.05 4.28
CA PHE A 135 9.20 -14.30 4.72
C PHE A 135 8.99 -13.73 6.11
N TYR A 136 7.97 -12.90 6.28
CA TYR A 136 7.62 -12.31 7.57
C TYR A 136 6.18 -12.60 7.97
N GLY A 137 5.93 -12.64 9.27
CA GLY A 137 4.58 -12.75 9.85
C GLY A 137 4.13 -11.43 10.43
N ARG A 138 2.82 -11.15 10.37
CA ARG A 138 2.23 -9.93 10.95
C ARG A 138 2.04 -10.04 12.45
N GLU A 139 1.65 -11.22 12.93
CA GLU A 139 1.30 -11.46 14.32
C GLU A 139 2.50 -12.05 15.06
N ASP A 140 2.76 -11.55 16.25
CA ASP A 140 3.81 -12.02 17.19
C ASP A 140 5.26 -12.03 16.67
N CYS A 141 5.57 -11.38 15.56
CA CYS A 141 6.94 -11.32 15.04
C CYS A 141 7.67 -10.03 15.45
N LYS A 142 8.05 -9.90 16.71
CA LYS A 142 8.78 -8.73 17.21
C LYS A 142 10.13 -8.49 16.53
N ASP A 143 10.75 -9.55 16.03
CA ASP A 143 12.05 -9.47 15.37
C ASP A 143 11.93 -9.27 13.84
N CYS A 144 10.74 -9.51 13.23
CA CYS A 144 10.54 -9.27 11.79
C CYS A 144 10.82 -7.81 11.41
N GLN A 145 10.33 -6.86 12.20
CA GLN A 145 10.57 -5.45 11.93
C GLN A 145 12.06 -5.09 11.97
N LYS A 146 12.76 -5.60 12.96
CA LYS A 146 14.23 -5.39 13.09
C LYS A 146 14.96 -6.00 11.91
N GLN A 147 14.59 -7.22 11.52
CA GLN A 147 15.18 -7.88 10.36
C GLN A 147 14.89 -7.10 9.06
N GLY A 148 13.70 -6.54 8.91
CA GLY A 148 13.36 -5.67 7.78
C GLY A 148 14.28 -4.43 7.70
N TYR A 149 14.58 -3.79 8.83
CA TYR A 149 15.52 -2.65 8.85
C TYR A 149 16.94 -3.08 8.46
N VAL A 150 17.42 -4.22 8.96
CA VAL A 150 18.75 -4.77 8.60
C VAL A 150 18.82 -5.04 7.09
N LEU A 151 17.77 -5.64 6.50
CA LEU A 151 17.73 -5.92 5.07
C LEU A 151 17.67 -4.64 4.22
N THR A 152 16.98 -3.62 4.72
CA THR A 152 16.93 -2.31 4.07
C THR A 152 18.29 -1.62 4.07
N ASP A 153 19.02 -1.71 5.19
CA ASP A 153 20.37 -1.16 5.34
C ASP A 153 21.36 -1.86 4.40
N ILE A 154 21.36 -3.19 4.41
CA ILE A 154 22.20 -4.00 3.50
C ILE A 154 21.92 -3.64 2.03
N ARG A 155 20.66 -3.45 1.65
CA ARG A 155 20.31 -3.05 0.27
C ARG A 155 20.84 -1.67 -0.12
N GLN A 156 21.03 -0.76 0.84
CA GLN A 156 21.64 0.54 0.58
C GLN A 156 23.15 0.41 0.32
N ASP A 157 23.83 -0.49 1.04
CA ASP A 157 25.25 -0.75 0.87
C ASP A 157 25.56 -1.58 -0.39
N TYR A 158 24.61 -2.44 -0.80
CA TYR A 158 24.73 -3.33 -1.95
C TYR A 158 23.56 -3.13 -2.93
N PRO A 159 23.62 -2.09 -3.82
CA PRO A 159 22.53 -1.76 -4.74
C PRO A 159 22.15 -2.89 -5.72
N GLU A 160 23.08 -3.80 -6.02
CA GLU A 160 22.86 -5.00 -6.85
C GLU A 160 22.04 -6.08 -6.15
N LEU A 161 21.99 -6.05 -4.82
CA LEU A 161 21.23 -7.01 -4.02
C LEU A 161 19.73 -6.70 -4.08
N ARG A 162 18.93 -7.67 -4.49
CA ARG A 162 17.47 -7.58 -4.49
C ARG A 162 16.89 -8.25 -3.25
N VAL A 163 16.04 -7.52 -2.54
CA VAL A 163 15.35 -8.03 -1.35
C VAL A 163 13.85 -8.06 -1.61
N TYR A 164 13.26 -9.24 -1.54
CA TYR A 164 11.83 -9.50 -1.67
C TYR A 164 11.26 -9.88 -0.33
N SER A 165 10.28 -9.12 0.15
CA SER A 165 9.65 -9.32 1.46
C SER A 165 8.21 -9.80 1.28
N LEU A 166 7.94 -11.05 1.64
CA LEU A 166 6.65 -11.70 1.44
C LEU A 166 5.99 -11.98 2.79
N ASP A 167 4.73 -11.58 2.92
CA ASP A 167 3.92 -11.90 4.09
C ASP A 167 3.50 -13.37 4.05
N TYR A 168 3.94 -14.15 5.04
CA TYR A 168 3.69 -15.59 5.12
C TYR A 168 2.20 -15.94 5.24
N PHE A 169 1.39 -15.06 5.85
CA PHE A 169 -0.04 -15.27 6.04
C PHE A 169 -0.90 -14.72 4.91
N LEU A 170 -0.30 -14.13 3.88
CA LEU A 170 -1.02 -13.58 2.76
C LEU A 170 -1.44 -14.72 1.82
N ASP A 171 -2.75 -15.00 1.77
CA ASP A 171 -3.29 -15.93 0.79
C ASP A 171 -3.28 -15.29 -0.61
N LEU A 172 -2.40 -15.77 -1.48
CA LEU A 172 -2.25 -15.31 -2.86
C LEU A 172 -3.11 -16.12 -3.84
N SER A 173 -3.86 -17.12 -3.36
CA SER A 173 -4.79 -17.86 -4.21
C SER A 173 -5.96 -16.94 -4.62
N ALA A 174 -6.22 -16.85 -5.91
CA ALA A 174 -7.35 -16.15 -6.49
C ALA A 174 -8.49 -17.12 -6.76
#